data_a1a40b96961c65d2494cc3b1e813b1bb
#
_entry.id   a1a40b96961c65d2494cc3b1e813b1bb
#
_cell.length_a   1.000
_cell.length_b   1.000
_cell.length_c   1.000
_cell.angle_alpha   90.00
_cell.angle_beta   90.00
_cell.angle_gamma   90.00
#
_symmetry.space_group_name_H-M   'P 1'
#
loop_
_entity.id
_entity.type
_entity.pdbx_description
1 polymer ?
#
loop_
_entity_poly.entity_id
_entity_poly.type
_entity_poly.pdbx_seq_one_letter_code
_entity_poly.pdbx_strand_id
1 'polypeptide(L)'
;NVLLDSGCYIMPYLDLPVDDAHFKALQRIGATGILRGEGRNAGWANQTWFRADDPLMAEDVHTGGYYNGPLGIAAGPVKGGTLIATVRGLGGNIPSSSEVWWEQTGLSDYDPDRVATRLEAAVLIDAAFDPFGMFEVDYDGNVRMW
;
A
#
# COMPACT_ATOMS: atom_id res chain seq x y z
N ASN A 1 11.68 -8.07 3.20
CA ASN A 1 11.14 -9.09 2.30
C ASN A 1 12.26 -9.59 1.38
N VAL A 2 12.64 -10.86 1.48
CA VAL A 2 13.80 -11.44 0.79
C VAL A 2 13.73 -11.26 -0.73
N LEU A 3 12.56 -11.41 -1.34
CA LEU A 3 12.39 -11.25 -2.79
C LEU A 3 12.69 -9.81 -3.23
N LEU A 4 12.19 -8.83 -2.51
CA LEU A 4 12.43 -7.43 -2.83
C LEU A 4 13.87 -7.01 -2.53
N ASP A 5 14.46 -7.57 -1.48
CA ASP A 5 15.86 -7.29 -1.13
C ASP A 5 16.84 -7.91 -2.13
N SER A 6 16.45 -9.01 -2.78
CA SER A 6 17.23 -9.63 -3.85
C SER A 6 17.11 -8.91 -5.21
N GLY A 7 16.28 -7.86 -5.29
CA GLY A 7 16.03 -7.13 -6.52
C GLY A 7 14.95 -7.73 -7.43
N CYS A 8 14.21 -8.71 -6.95
CA CYS A 8 13.07 -9.27 -7.70
C CYS A 8 11.85 -8.35 -7.62
N TYR A 9 11.20 -8.15 -8.75
CA TYR A 9 9.97 -7.36 -8.83
C TYR A 9 8.76 -8.28 -8.76
N ILE A 10 7.85 -7.98 -7.82
CA ILE A 10 6.58 -8.71 -7.70
C ILE A 10 5.55 -8.13 -8.66
N MET A 11 5.50 -6.80 -8.75
CA MET A 11 4.57 -6.07 -9.63
C MET A 11 5.34 -5.17 -10.59
N PRO A 12 5.19 -5.34 -11.90
CA PRO A 12 5.96 -4.57 -12.88
C PRO A 12 5.29 -3.21 -13.18
N TYR A 13 5.24 -2.32 -12.19
CA TYR A 13 4.71 -0.98 -12.40
C TYR A 13 5.66 -0.13 -13.25
N LEU A 14 5.15 0.44 -14.35
CA LEU A 14 5.94 1.25 -15.27
C LEU A 14 6.24 2.65 -14.73
N ASP A 15 5.40 3.15 -13.83
CA ASP A 15 5.48 4.49 -13.26
C ASP A 15 6.15 4.52 -11.87
N LEU A 16 6.74 3.41 -11.45
CA LEU A 16 7.39 3.29 -10.15
C LEU A 16 8.86 2.94 -10.30
N PRO A 17 9.79 3.91 -10.14
CA PRO A 17 11.23 3.65 -10.19
C PRO A 17 11.69 2.74 -9.05
N VAL A 18 12.64 1.86 -9.35
CA VAL A 18 13.19 0.91 -8.35
C VAL A 18 13.96 1.58 -7.22
N ASP A 19 14.46 2.78 -7.45
CA ASP A 19 15.17 3.60 -6.46
C ASP A 19 14.25 4.54 -5.66
N ASP A 20 12.95 4.48 -5.90
CA ASP A 20 11.99 5.23 -5.09
C ASP A 20 12.02 4.75 -3.64
N ALA A 21 11.98 5.69 -2.69
CA ALA A 21 12.04 5.39 -1.27
C ALA A 21 10.91 4.48 -0.79
N HIS A 22 9.77 4.51 -1.48
CA HIS A 22 8.58 3.72 -1.13
C HIS A 22 8.36 2.52 -2.07
N PHE A 23 9.32 2.21 -2.94
CA PHE A 23 9.19 1.11 -3.91
C PHE A 23 8.75 -0.20 -3.26
N LYS A 24 9.40 -0.60 -2.17
CA LYS A 24 9.09 -1.87 -1.50
C LYS A 24 7.69 -1.89 -0.89
N ALA A 25 7.26 -0.78 -0.28
CA ALA A 25 5.92 -0.67 0.29
C ALA A 25 4.83 -0.79 -0.79
N LEU A 26 5.01 -0.11 -1.93
CA LEU A 26 4.06 -0.18 -3.04
C LEU A 26 4.03 -1.57 -3.69
N GLN A 27 5.18 -2.24 -3.79
CA GLN A 27 5.25 -3.63 -4.27
C GLN A 27 4.48 -4.58 -3.35
N ARG A 28 4.67 -4.47 -2.04
CA ARG A 28 3.95 -5.32 -1.06
C ARG A 28 2.44 -5.08 -1.11
N ILE A 29 2.02 -3.83 -1.11
CA ILE A 29 0.58 -3.49 -1.14
C ILE A 29 -0.05 -3.91 -2.47
N GLY A 30 0.64 -3.75 -3.58
CA GLY A 30 0.20 -4.26 -4.87
C GLY A 30 0.03 -5.78 -4.88
N ALA A 31 0.96 -6.50 -4.28
CA ALA A 31 0.91 -7.96 -4.18
C ALA A 31 -0.25 -8.46 -3.30
N THR A 32 -0.68 -7.70 -2.28
CA THR A 32 -1.85 -8.05 -1.47
C THR A 32 -3.18 -7.87 -2.20
N GLY A 33 -3.21 -7.05 -3.26
CA GLY A 33 -4.42 -6.67 -3.95
C GLY A 33 -5.28 -5.62 -3.22
N ILE A 34 -4.82 -5.08 -2.10
CA ILE A 34 -5.54 -4.02 -1.36
C ILE A 34 -5.64 -2.74 -2.20
N LEU A 35 -4.52 -2.31 -2.78
CA LEU A 35 -4.49 -1.26 -3.80
C LEU A 35 -3.90 -1.83 -5.08
N ARG A 36 -4.69 -1.88 -6.11
CA ARG A 36 -4.31 -2.44 -7.40
C ARG A 36 -3.89 -1.34 -8.36
N GLY A 37 -2.88 -1.62 -9.18
CA GLY A 37 -2.52 -0.78 -10.30
C GLY A 37 -3.56 -0.84 -11.42
N GLU A 38 -3.52 0.13 -12.32
CA GLU A 38 -4.29 0.11 -13.55
C GLU A 38 -3.50 -0.64 -14.63
N GLY A 39 -4.12 -1.68 -15.18
CA GLY A 39 -3.55 -2.45 -16.27
C GLY A 39 -4.14 -2.07 -17.61
N ARG A 40 -3.30 -2.04 -18.65
CA ARG A 40 -3.73 -1.88 -20.05
C ARG A 40 -3.13 -2.98 -20.90
N ASN A 41 -3.90 -3.49 -21.83
CA ASN A 41 -3.42 -4.42 -22.83
C ASN A 41 -2.69 -3.64 -23.94
N ALA A 42 -1.40 -3.94 -24.11
CA ALA A 42 -0.56 -3.37 -25.16
C ALA A 42 -0.11 -4.48 -26.13
N GLY A 43 -1.05 -5.04 -26.89
CA GLY A 43 -0.78 -6.12 -27.82
C GLY A 43 -0.47 -7.45 -27.12
N TRP A 44 0.79 -7.89 -27.21
CA TRP A 44 1.26 -9.15 -26.61
C TRP A 44 1.66 -9.03 -25.15
N ALA A 45 1.69 -7.82 -24.59
CA ALA A 45 2.07 -7.55 -23.21
C ALA A 45 1.03 -6.71 -22.47
N ASN A 46 0.89 -6.93 -21.18
CA ASN A 46 0.13 -6.06 -20.29
C ASN A 46 1.05 -5.03 -19.66
N GLN A 47 0.61 -3.77 -19.67
CA GLN A 47 1.28 -2.68 -18.99
C GLN A 47 0.48 -2.30 -17.76
N THR A 48 1.18 -2.04 -16.64
CA THR A 48 0.55 -1.73 -15.35
C THR A 48 1.17 -0.48 -14.76
N TRP A 49 0.31 0.43 -14.28
CA TRP A 49 0.71 1.65 -13.58
C TRP A 49 0.11 1.66 -12.18
N PHE A 50 0.88 2.06 -11.20
CA PHE A 50 0.39 2.21 -9.82
C PHE A 50 -0.39 3.52 -9.62
N ARG A 51 0.02 4.59 -10.29
CA ARG A 51 -0.55 5.94 -10.17
C ARG A 51 -0.43 6.50 -8.75
N ALA A 52 0.79 6.51 -8.24
CA ALA A 52 1.11 6.89 -6.88
C ALA A 52 0.61 8.29 -6.49
N ASP A 53 0.67 9.24 -7.40
CA ASP A 53 0.30 10.64 -7.14
C ASP A 53 -1.19 10.94 -7.34
N ASP A 54 -1.96 9.97 -7.82
CA ASP A 54 -3.41 10.14 -8.00
C ASP A 54 -4.12 10.19 -6.64
N PRO A 55 -5.26 10.91 -6.55
CA PRO A 55 -6.04 10.94 -5.31
C PRO A 55 -6.57 9.55 -4.97
N LEU A 56 -6.54 9.23 -3.69
CA LEU A 56 -7.10 7.97 -3.19
C LEU A 56 -8.63 8.05 -3.23
N MET A 57 -9.24 7.11 -3.92
CA MET A 57 -10.69 6.93 -3.89
C MET A 57 -11.03 5.71 -3.02
N ALA A 58 -12.13 5.79 -2.27
CA ALA A 58 -12.57 4.68 -1.42
C ALA A 58 -12.78 3.39 -2.23
N GLU A 59 -13.24 3.51 -3.47
CA GLU A 59 -13.45 2.39 -4.39
C GLU A 59 -12.17 1.69 -4.81
N ASP A 60 -11.00 2.36 -4.69
CA ASP A 60 -9.71 1.80 -5.07
C ASP A 60 -9.19 0.79 -4.05
N VAL A 61 -9.72 0.81 -2.84
CA VAL A 61 -9.27 -0.07 -1.75
C VAL A 61 -10.10 -1.34 -1.75
N HIS A 62 -9.43 -2.47 -1.98
CA HIS A 62 -10.07 -3.78 -2.06
C HIS A 62 -9.87 -4.55 -0.76
N THR A 63 -10.97 -4.83 -0.07
CA THR A 63 -10.95 -5.51 1.23
C THR A 63 -11.11 -7.02 1.14
N GLY A 64 -11.39 -7.56 -0.04
CA GLY A 64 -11.67 -8.98 -0.24
C GLY A 64 -10.44 -9.90 -0.24
N GLY A 65 -9.24 -9.37 -0.04
CA GLY A 65 -8.00 -10.15 0.00
C GLY A 65 -7.57 -10.49 1.43
N TYR A 66 -6.61 -9.75 1.93
CA TYR A 66 -5.99 -9.97 3.24
C TYR A 66 -6.89 -9.61 4.42
N TYR A 67 -7.74 -8.61 4.25
CA TYR A 67 -8.67 -8.12 5.28
C TYR A 67 -10.08 -8.18 4.74
N ASN A 68 -10.90 -9.01 5.37
CA ASN A 68 -12.31 -9.13 5.04
C ASN A 68 -13.13 -8.09 5.82
N GLY A 69 -13.83 -7.26 5.12
CA GLY A 69 -14.77 -6.33 5.72
C GLY A 69 -14.93 -5.03 4.94
N PRO A 70 -16.01 -4.32 5.14
CA PRO A 70 -16.17 -2.99 4.55
C PRO A 70 -15.22 -2.01 5.23
N LEU A 71 -14.65 -1.09 4.46
CA LEU A 71 -13.84 -0.01 5.02
C LEU A 71 -14.65 0.95 5.90
N GLY A 72 -15.96 0.92 5.80
CA GLY A 72 -16.85 1.80 6.57
C GLY A 72 -16.76 3.27 6.17
N ILE A 73 -16.22 3.57 5.00
CA ILE A 73 -16.10 4.93 4.46
C ILE A 73 -17.00 5.10 3.24
N ALA A 74 -17.51 6.31 3.06
CA ALA A 74 -18.32 6.66 1.91
C ALA A 74 -17.49 6.62 0.63
N ALA A 75 -18.14 6.29 -0.50
CA ALA A 75 -17.53 6.35 -1.82
C ALA A 75 -17.00 7.76 -2.13
N GLY A 76 -15.93 7.84 -2.94
CA GLY A 76 -15.32 9.09 -3.35
C GLY A 76 -13.92 9.32 -2.76
N PRO A 77 -13.41 10.57 -2.85
CA PRO A 77 -12.08 10.90 -2.35
C PRO A 77 -11.95 10.68 -0.83
N VAL A 78 -10.80 10.16 -0.42
CA VAL A 78 -10.52 9.86 1.00
C VAL A 78 -9.51 10.87 1.53
N LYS A 79 -9.89 11.60 2.58
CA LYS A 79 -8.99 12.53 3.26
C LYS A 79 -8.00 11.78 4.16
N GLY A 80 -6.82 12.37 4.38
CA GLY A 80 -5.76 11.78 5.20
C GLY A 80 -6.21 11.41 6.62
N GLY A 81 -6.98 12.27 7.27
CA GLY A 81 -7.54 12.00 8.60
C GLY A 81 -8.51 10.81 8.60
N THR A 82 -9.35 10.71 7.58
CA THR A 82 -10.29 9.58 7.42
C THR A 82 -9.53 8.28 7.16
N LEU A 83 -8.49 8.31 6.33
CA LEU A 83 -7.65 7.16 6.06
C LEU A 83 -7.02 6.63 7.34
N ILE A 84 -6.39 7.49 8.14
CA ILE A 84 -5.75 7.09 9.39
C ILE A 84 -6.76 6.53 10.39
N ALA A 85 -7.91 7.18 10.54
CA ALA A 85 -8.97 6.69 11.42
C ALA A 85 -9.50 5.31 10.99
N THR A 86 -9.65 5.08 9.69
CA THR A 86 -10.08 3.80 9.13
C THR A 86 -9.05 2.71 9.38
N VAL A 87 -7.78 2.97 9.12
CA VAL A 87 -6.68 2.02 9.37
C VAL A 87 -6.59 1.66 10.85
N ARG A 88 -6.73 2.65 11.73
CA ARG A 88 -6.76 2.43 13.19
C ARG A 88 -7.97 1.59 13.60
N GLY A 89 -9.13 1.86 13.05
CA GLY A 89 -10.36 1.09 13.30
C GLY A 89 -10.29 -0.37 12.84
N LEU A 90 -9.48 -0.66 11.81
CA LEU A 90 -9.25 -2.03 11.34
C LEU A 90 -8.19 -2.79 12.17
N GLY A 91 -7.66 -2.19 13.21
CA GLY A 91 -6.68 -2.83 14.09
C GLY A 91 -5.22 -2.62 13.67
N GLY A 92 -4.96 -1.66 12.80
CA GLY A 92 -3.60 -1.27 12.44
C GLY A 92 -2.78 -0.83 13.65
N ASN A 93 -1.51 -1.21 13.68
CA ASN A 93 -0.59 -0.80 14.75
C ASN A 93 -0.08 0.61 14.47
N ILE A 94 -0.74 1.60 15.08
CA ILE A 94 -0.50 3.02 14.83
C ILE A 94 -0.21 3.73 16.14
N PRO A 95 0.84 4.59 16.22
CA PRO A 95 1.04 5.49 17.33
C PRO A 95 -0.15 6.41 17.56
N SER A 96 -0.31 6.91 18.79
CA SER A 96 -1.43 7.79 19.16
C SER A 96 -1.45 9.12 18.40
N SER A 97 -0.27 9.66 18.05
CA SER A 97 -0.15 10.87 17.23
C SER A 97 -0.13 10.53 15.74
N SER A 98 -1.16 10.92 15.01
CA SER A 98 -1.25 10.72 13.57
C SER A 98 -0.16 11.45 12.79
N GLU A 99 0.18 12.67 13.20
CA GLU A 99 1.22 13.47 12.56
C GLU A 99 2.61 12.83 12.72
N VAL A 100 2.93 12.38 13.94
CA VAL A 100 4.20 11.68 14.21
C VAL A 100 4.29 10.40 13.40
N TRP A 101 3.22 9.64 13.32
CA TRP A 101 3.21 8.42 12.54
C TRP A 101 3.40 8.68 11.06
N TRP A 102 2.73 9.71 10.53
CA TRP A 102 2.88 10.12 9.13
C TRP A 102 4.34 10.41 8.79
N GLU A 103 5.02 11.19 9.61
CA GLU A 103 6.44 11.52 9.43
C GLU A 103 7.35 10.31 9.58
N GLN A 104 7.08 9.44 10.53
CA GLN A 104 7.87 8.21 10.75
C GLN A 104 7.83 7.25 9.57
N THR A 105 6.75 7.27 8.78
CA THR A 105 6.65 6.45 7.57
C THR A 105 7.39 7.04 6.37
N GLY A 106 8.02 8.20 6.52
CA GLY A 106 8.74 8.90 5.45
C GLY A 106 7.85 9.79 4.60
N LEU A 107 6.62 10.00 4.99
CA LEU A 107 5.71 10.92 4.32
C LEU A 107 5.90 12.35 4.83
N SER A 108 5.55 13.33 3.99
CA SER A 108 5.61 14.76 4.31
C SER A 108 4.24 15.41 4.16
N ASP A 109 4.15 16.68 4.59
CA ASP A 109 2.96 17.51 4.37
C ASP A 109 1.67 16.92 4.94
N TYR A 110 1.74 16.47 6.19
CA TYR A 110 0.56 15.96 6.88
C TYR A 110 -0.55 17.01 6.96
N ASP A 111 -1.69 16.69 6.38
CA ASP A 111 -2.92 17.47 6.46
C ASP A 111 -4.12 16.52 6.49
N PRO A 112 -4.83 16.43 7.63
CA PRO A 112 -5.97 15.52 7.77
C PRO A 112 -7.15 15.88 6.86
N ASP A 113 -7.23 17.13 6.40
CA ASP A 113 -8.31 17.63 5.55
C ASP A 113 -8.02 17.54 4.05
N ARG A 114 -6.76 17.26 3.69
CA ARG A 114 -6.36 17.05 2.31
C ARG A 114 -6.68 15.63 1.86
N VAL A 115 -7.11 15.47 0.61
CA VAL A 115 -7.28 14.15 0.00
C VAL A 115 -5.93 13.44 -0.05
N ALA A 116 -5.86 12.22 0.49
CA ALA A 116 -4.65 11.41 0.46
C ALA A 116 -4.36 10.93 -0.97
N THR A 117 -3.09 10.67 -1.26
CA THR A 117 -2.68 10.04 -2.51
C THR A 117 -2.67 8.51 -2.36
N ARG A 118 -2.66 7.82 -3.49
CA ARG A 118 -2.53 6.35 -3.51
C ARG A 118 -1.21 5.89 -2.87
N LEU A 119 -0.11 6.63 -3.09
CA LEU A 119 1.18 6.38 -2.43
C LEU A 119 1.06 6.48 -0.92
N GLU A 120 0.47 7.54 -0.42
CA GLU A 120 0.29 7.75 1.02
C GLU A 120 -0.51 6.61 1.66
N ALA A 121 -1.60 6.20 1.01
CA ALA A 121 -2.40 5.07 1.46
C ALA A 121 -1.60 3.75 1.49
N ALA A 122 -0.85 3.46 0.44
CA ALA A 122 -0.04 2.24 0.37
C ALA A 122 1.02 2.20 1.47
N VAL A 123 1.73 3.30 1.67
CA VAL A 123 2.78 3.41 2.72
C VAL A 123 2.18 3.23 4.11
N LEU A 124 1.06 3.89 4.40
CA LEU A 124 0.42 3.81 5.72
C LEU A 124 -0.16 2.41 6.00
N ILE A 125 -0.80 1.79 5.03
CA ILE A 125 -1.35 0.45 5.18
C ILE A 125 -0.23 -0.57 5.36
N ASP A 126 0.83 -0.47 4.57
CA ASP A 126 2.00 -1.35 4.71
C ASP A 126 2.64 -1.24 6.09
N ALA A 127 2.84 -0.02 6.59
CA ALA A 127 3.41 0.23 7.91
C ALA A 127 2.51 -0.26 9.05
N ALA A 128 1.19 -0.10 8.92
CA ALA A 128 0.23 -0.43 9.97
C ALA A 128 0.01 -1.94 10.13
N PHE A 129 -0.02 -2.66 9.03
CA PHE A 129 -0.39 -4.08 9.01
C PHE A 129 0.79 -5.01 8.74
N ASP A 130 1.88 -4.50 8.15
CA ASP A 130 3.05 -5.30 7.77
C ASP A 130 2.67 -6.66 7.15
N PRO A 131 1.95 -6.65 6.03
CA PRO A 131 1.21 -7.83 5.55
C PRO A 131 2.09 -9.05 5.25
N PHE A 132 3.38 -8.85 5.06
CA PHE A 132 4.35 -9.94 4.84
C PHE A 132 5.36 -10.09 5.98
N GLY A 133 5.22 -9.35 7.07
CA GLY A 133 6.15 -9.39 8.20
C GLY A 133 6.19 -10.73 8.92
N MET A 134 5.10 -11.49 8.87
CA MET A 134 5.01 -12.82 9.47
C MET A 134 5.48 -13.95 8.53
N PHE A 135 5.90 -13.61 7.32
CA PHE A 135 6.35 -14.60 6.34
C PHE A 135 7.83 -14.39 6.02
N GLU A 136 8.59 -15.44 6.02
CA GLU A 136 9.94 -15.51 5.50
C GLU A 136 9.95 -16.49 4.33
N VAL A 137 10.59 -16.10 3.22
CA VAL A 137 10.78 -16.98 2.07
C VAL A 137 12.27 -17.33 2.01
N ASP A 138 12.60 -18.59 2.07
CA ASP A 138 13.98 -19.05 1.91
C ASP A 138 14.39 -19.08 0.42
N TYR A 139 15.68 -19.36 0.18
CA TYR A 139 16.21 -19.37 -1.18
C TYR A 139 15.62 -20.47 -2.09
N ASP A 140 15.02 -21.48 -1.50
CA ASP A 140 14.35 -22.56 -2.24
C ASP A 140 12.87 -22.23 -2.52
N GLY A 141 12.40 -21.07 -2.07
CA GLY A 141 11.02 -20.60 -2.29
C GLY A 141 10.02 -21.12 -1.25
N ASN A 142 10.48 -21.73 -0.17
CA ASN A 142 9.60 -22.21 0.91
C ASN A 142 9.20 -21.04 1.80
N VAL A 143 7.92 -20.92 2.07
CA VAL A 143 7.36 -19.91 2.97
C VAL A 143 7.38 -20.45 4.40
N ARG A 144 7.99 -19.71 5.30
CA ARG A 144 7.95 -19.96 6.73
C ARG A 144 7.10 -18.91 7.42
N MET A 145 6.20 -19.35 8.28
CA MET A 145 5.44 -18.47 9.18
C MET A 145 6.16 -18.37 10.53
N TRP A 146 6.22 -17.17 11.03
CA TRP A 146 6.70 -16.91 12.39
C TRP A 146 5.68 -17.34 13.45
#